data_fcb0474e0930c0a678a2fc2b3cee8df7
#
_entry.id   fcb0474e0930c0a678a2fc2b3cee8df7
#
_cell.length_a   1.000
_cell.length_b   1.000
_cell.length_c   1.000
_cell.angle_alpha   90.00
_cell.angle_beta   90.00
_cell.angle_gamma   90.00
#
_symmetry.space_group_name_H-M   'P 1'
#
loop_
_entity.id
_entity.type
_entity.pdbx_description
1 polymer ?
#
loop_
_entity_poly.entity_id
_entity_poly.type
_entity_poly.pdbx_seq_one_letter_code
_entity_poly.pdbx_strand_id
1 'polypeptide(L)' 'MRDWNSYAKGILQAEMARKQVKAPELVRRLEELGVEDNARNVANKIGRGTFSAAFFLQCLAAMEVRNLHLGED' A
#
# COMPACT_ATOMS: atom_id res chain seq x y z
N MET A 1 23.09 2.29 -5.00
CA MET A 1 22.35 2.76 -3.82
C MET A 1 20.87 2.51 -4.01
N ARG A 2 20.19 2.03 -2.99
CA ARG A 2 18.78 1.71 -3.09
C ARG A 2 17.94 3.00 -3.04
N ASP A 3 16.96 3.08 -3.93
CA ASP A 3 15.96 4.13 -3.88
C ASP A 3 14.86 3.66 -2.93
N TRP A 4 14.82 4.26 -1.75
CA TRP A 4 13.90 3.82 -0.71
C TRP A 4 12.44 4.04 -1.07
N ASN A 5 12.16 5.09 -1.85
CA ASN A 5 10.78 5.33 -2.30
C ASN A 5 10.32 4.22 -3.24
N SER A 6 11.18 3.84 -4.19
CA SER A 6 10.85 2.76 -5.10
C SER A 6 10.74 1.42 -4.36
N TYR A 7 11.56 1.24 -3.33
CA TYR A 7 11.52 0.03 -2.55
C TYR A 7 10.18 -0.08 -1.78
N ALA A 8 9.77 1.01 -1.12
CA ALA A 8 8.50 1.03 -0.40
C ALA A 8 7.32 0.80 -1.35
N LYS A 9 7.35 1.47 -2.49
CA LYS A 9 6.33 1.30 -3.52
C LYS A 9 6.25 -0.16 -3.96
N GLY A 10 7.42 -0.77 -4.19
CA GLY A 10 7.46 -2.17 -4.63
C GLY A 10 6.88 -3.12 -3.61
N ILE A 11 7.19 -2.88 -2.33
CA ILE A 11 6.65 -3.72 -1.26
C ILE A 11 5.12 -3.63 -1.25
N LEU A 12 4.59 -2.40 -1.32
CA LEU A 12 3.14 -2.22 -1.26
C LEU A 12 2.47 -2.84 -2.49
N GLN A 13 3.04 -2.63 -3.67
CA GLN A 13 2.49 -3.19 -4.89
C GLN A 13 2.53 -4.73 -4.87
N ALA A 14 3.60 -5.30 -4.31
CA ALA A 14 3.71 -6.75 -4.21
C ALA A 14 2.62 -7.32 -3.30
N GLU A 15 2.34 -6.65 -2.19
CA GLU A 15 1.28 -7.10 -1.31
C GLU A 15 -0.10 -6.98 -1.98
N MET A 16 -0.31 -5.89 -2.71
CA MET A 16 -1.56 -5.72 -3.45
C MET A 16 -1.74 -6.84 -4.46
N ALA A 17 -0.67 -7.20 -5.18
CA ALA A 17 -0.73 -8.28 -6.15
C ALA A 17 -0.99 -9.62 -5.48
N ARG A 18 -0.30 -9.87 -4.38
CA ARG A 18 -0.44 -11.14 -3.65
C ARG A 18 -1.86 -11.31 -3.09
N LYS A 19 -2.45 -10.21 -2.62
CA LYS A 19 -3.80 -10.22 -2.07
C LYS A 19 -4.87 -9.99 -3.14
N GLN A 20 -4.46 -9.73 -4.38
CA GLN A 20 -5.36 -9.47 -5.50
C GLN A 20 -6.26 -8.27 -5.22
N VAL A 21 -5.67 -7.21 -4.67
CA VAL A 21 -6.38 -5.99 -4.32
C VAL A 21 -5.89 -4.88 -5.23
N LYS A 22 -6.81 -4.26 -5.95
CA LYS A 22 -6.51 -3.09 -6.77
C LYS A 22 -7.02 -1.84 -6.06
N ALA A 23 -6.70 -0.66 -6.62
CA ALA A 23 -6.97 0.60 -5.94
C ALA A 23 -8.44 0.77 -5.52
N PRO A 24 -9.43 0.46 -6.36
CA PRO A 24 -10.83 0.62 -5.93
C PRO A 24 -11.18 -0.24 -4.73
N GLU A 25 -10.70 -1.48 -4.70
CA GLU A 25 -10.97 -2.36 -3.57
C GLU A 25 -10.21 -1.89 -2.33
N LEU A 26 -8.98 -1.40 -2.51
CA LEU A 26 -8.20 -0.89 -1.39
C LEU A 26 -8.91 0.30 -0.74
N VAL A 27 -9.47 1.19 -1.56
CA VAL A 27 -10.23 2.34 -1.05
C VAL A 27 -11.39 1.86 -0.20
N ARG A 28 -12.13 0.85 -0.68
CA ARG A 28 -13.26 0.32 0.07
C ARG A 28 -12.82 -0.22 1.43
N ARG A 29 -11.70 -0.93 1.45
CA ARG A 29 -11.19 -1.49 2.70
C ARG A 29 -10.66 -0.41 3.64
N LEU A 30 -10.05 0.63 3.07
CA LEU A 30 -9.59 1.76 3.87
C LEU A 30 -10.76 2.46 4.54
N GLU A 31 -11.89 2.58 3.84
CA GLU A 31 -13.08 3.19 4.43
C GLU A 31 -13.54 2.42 5.67
N GLU A 32 -13.40 1.11 5.65
CA GLU A 32 -13.78 0.31 6.81
C GLU A 32 -12.90 0.60 8.02
N LEU A 33 -11.70 1.13 7.78
CA LEU A 33 -10.80 1.55 8.85
C LEU A 33 -10.99 3.02 9.23
N GLY A 34 -11.96 3.69 8.59
CA GLY A 34 -12.19 5.10 8.85
C GLY A 34 -11.28 6.03 8.05
N VAL A 35 -10.62 5.52 7.03
CA VAL A 35 -9.72 6.30 6.20
C VAL A 35 -10.43 6.61 4.88
N GLU A 36 -10.72 7.89 4.65
CA GLU A 36 -11.42 8.32 3.44
C GLU A 36 -10.43 8.73 2.37
N ASP A 37 -10.58 8.14 1.20
CA ASP A 37 -9.74 8.47 0.06
C ASP A 37 -10.48 7.99 -1.19
N ASN A 38 -9.89 8.22 -2.35
CA ASN A 38 -10.48 7.72 -3.58
C ASN A 38 -9.41 6.97 -4.38
N ALA A 39 -9.87 6.18 -5.35
CA ALA A 39 -8.99 5.29 -6.09
C ALA A 39 -7.89 6.04 -6.82
N ARG A 40 -8.22 7.21 -7.37
CA ARG A 40 -7.25 8.00 -8.11
C ARG A 40 -6.12 8.48 -7.21
N ASN A 41 -6.48 9.03 -6.04
CA ASN A 41 -5.48 9.52 -5.10
C ASN A 41 -4.62 8.38 -4.57
N VAL A 42 -5.25 7.26 -4.24
CA VAL A 42 -4.53 6.09 -3.74
C VAL A 42 -3.54 5.59 -4.79
N ALA A 43 -4.01 5.45 -6.03
CA ALA A 43 -3.12 5.00 -7.10
C ALA A 43 -1.96 5.96 -7.31
N ASN A 44 -2.22 7.28 -7.22
CA ASN A 44 -1.17 8.27 -7.38
C ASN A 44 -0.16 8.22 -6.24
N LYS A 45 -0.63 8.09 -5.01
CA LYS A 45 0.26 8.00 -3.86
C LYS A 45 1.18 6.80 -3.98
N ILE A 46 0.60 5.66 -4.33
CA ILE A 46 1.39 4.43 -4.47
C ILE A 46 2.37 4.57 -5.62
N GLY A 47 1.91 5.12 -6.74
CA GLY A 47 2.76 5.28 -7.92
C GLY A 47 3.97 6.15 -7.69
N ARG A 48 3.85 7.16 -6.82
CA ARG A 48 4.99 8.02 -6.49
C ARG A 48 5.96 7.38 -5.52
N GLY A 49 5.45 6.50 -4.64
CA GLY A 49 6.30 5.88 -3.63
C GLY A 49 6.71 6.82 -2.51
N THR A 50 6.05 7.99 -2.41
CA THR A 50 6.40 8.99 -1.39
C THR A 50 5.31 9.15 -0.34
N PHE A 51 4.53 8.11 -0.14
CA PHE A 51 3.45 8.12 0.84
C PHE A 51 4.01 8.09 2.27
N SER A 52 3.19 8.51 3.21
CA SER A 52 3.60 8.53 4.61
C SER A 52 3.66 7.11 5.18
N ALA A 53 4.37 6.97 6.28
CA ALA A 53 4.38 5.69 6.99
C ALA A 53 2.98 5.33 7.44
N ALA A 54 2.19 6.32 7.86
CA ALA A 54 0.81 6.04 8.29
C ALA A 54 -0.02 5.46 7.14
N PHE A 55 0.08 6.05 5.95
CA PHE A 55 -0.65 5.53 4.80
C PHE A 55 -0.23 4.11 4.48
N PHE A 56 1.09 3.87 4.52
CA PHE A 56 1.63 2.55 4.25
C PHE A 56 1.02 1.51 5.19
N LEU A 57 1.04 1.83 6.48
CA LEU A 57 0.51 0.91 7.49
C LEU A 57 -1.01 0.73 7.35
N GLN A 58 -1.72 1.80 7.02
CA GLN A 58 -3.16 1.71 6.80
C GLN A 58 -3.48 0.76 5.64
N CYS A 59 -2.73 0.85 4.56
CA CYS A 59 -2.94 -0.03 3.42
C CYS A 59 -2.65 -1.49 3.79
N LEU A 60 -1.55 -1.72 4.50
CA LEU A 60 -1.22 -3.08 4.91
C LEU A 60 -2.29 -3.65 5.83
N ALA A 61 -2.76 -2.85 6.78
CA ALA A 61 -3.80 -3.29 7.69
C ALA A 61 -5.11 -3.57 6.94
N ALA A 62 -5.44 -2.72 5.97
CA ALA A 62 -6.66 -2.90 5.18
C ALA A 62 -6.63 -4.20 4.39
N MET A 63 -5.44 -4.63 3.98
CA MET A 63 -5.28 -5.87 3.25
C MET A 63 -5.00 -7.06 4.17
N GLU A 64 -5.01 -6.83 5.48
CA GLU A 64 -4.77 -7.87 6.48
C GLU A 64 -3.39 -8.50 6.33
N VAL A 65 -2.41 -7.67 5.98
CA VAL A 65 -1.02 -8.11 5.93
C VAL A 65 -0.47 -8.09 7.34
N ARG A 66 -0.15 -9.25 7.88
CA ARG A 66 0.28 -9.37 9.25
C ARG A 66 1.80 -9.48 9.38
N ASN A 67 2.44 -9.96 8.34
CA ASN A 67 3.89 -10.10 8.33
C ASN A 67 4.42 -9.44 7.08
N LEU A 68 5.38 -8.55 7.26
CA LEU A 68 5.99 -7.84 6.16
C LEU A 68 7.42 -8.32 6.01
N HIS A 69 7.75 -8.74 4.80
CA HIS A 69 9.08 -9.28 4.52
C HIS A 69 9.91 -8.21 3.83
N LEU A 70 11.02 -7.86 4.44
CA LEU A 70 11.93 -6.87 3.88
C LEU A 70 13.18 -7.60 3.40
N GLY A 71 13.57 -7.33 2.16
CA GLY A 71 14.75 -7.94 1.63
C GLY A 71 14.45 -9.18 0.83
N GLU A 72 15.45 -9.98 0.58
CA GLU A 72 15.39 -11.07 -0.37
C GLU A 72 15.55 -12.44 0.22
N ASP A 73 15.54 -12.58 1.46
CA ASP A 73 15.79 -13.91 2.03
C ASP A 73 14.60 -14.73 2.35
#